data_57173895e32a1ca67e6477dc4ce74c55
#
_entry.id   57173895e32a1ca67e6477dc4ce74c55
#
_cell.length_a   1.000
_cell.length_b   1.000
_cell.length_c   1.000
_cell.angle_alpha   90.00
_cell.angle_beta   90.00
_cell.angle_gamma   90.00
#
_symmetry.space_group_name_H-M   'P 1'
#
loop_
_entity.id
_entity.type
_entity.pdbx_description
1 polymer ?
#
loop_
_entity_poly.entity_id
_entity_poly.type
_entity_poly.pdbx_seq_one_letter_code
_entity_poly.pdbx_strand_id
1 'polypeptide(L)'
;LTASAFASFSLSMIISRFTADALMDRFGAAKVVFYGGVVGGAIWSASILIAVPLSQTASQTNNLLALVLINIGFFAAGAGIVPMFPAFIVGAAKVPGIPASLGIARISVISIAGYFLGPTVTGLISELTNLPTAFMYPGLALIVAGIAGRGLRDK
;
A
#
# COMPACT_ATOMS: atom_id res chain seq x y z
N LEU A 1 -11.97 -0.97 17.04
CA LEU A 1 -11.77 -1.52 15.67
C LEU A 1 -10.73 -0.72 14.89
N THR A 2 -10.81 0.60 14.82
CA THR A 2 -9.87 1.45 14.05
C THR A 2 -8.45 1.44 14.62
N ALA A 3 -8.29 1.44 15.94
CA ALA A 3 -6.98 1.44 16.58
C ALA A 3 -6.17 0.17 16.30
N SER A 4 -6.80 -1.02 16.30
CA SER A 4 -6.11 -2.28 16.02
C SER A 4 -5.65 -2.39 14.57
N ALA A 5 -6.45 -1.94 13.62
CA ALA A 5 -6.10 -1.91 12.21
C ALA A 5 -4.90 -0.99 11.94
N PHE A 6 -4.89 0.20 12.54
CA PHE A 6 -3.76 1.12 12.48
C PHE A 6 -2.49 0.53 13.12
N ALA A 7 -2.64 -0.14 14.27
CA ALA A 7 -1.52 -0.82 14.93
C ALA A 7 -0.93 -1.94 14.05
N SER A 8 -1.78 -2.75 13.41
CA SER A 8 -1.36 -3.81 12.48
C SER A 8 -0.61 -3.24 11.28
N PHE A 9 -1.10 -2.15 10.68
CA PHE A 9 -0.44 -1.44 9.60
C PHE A 9 0.93 -0.91 10.02
N SER A 10 0.99 -0.21 11.16
CA SER A 10 2.24 0.37 11.68
C SER A 10 3.27 -0.71 12.03
N LEU A 11 2.82 -1.81 12.66
CA LEU A 11 3.68 -2.94 12.99
C LEU A 11 4.29 -3.56 11.73
N SER A 12 3.47 -3.79 10.71
CA SER A 12 3.95 -4.34 9.44
C SER A 12 4.94 -3.40 8.76
N MET A 13 4.72 -2.08 8.82
CA MET A 13 5.68 -1.10 8.30
C MET A 13 7.03 -1.17 9.02
N ILE A 14 7.03 -1.32 10.34
CA ILE A 14 8.27 -1.44 11.12
C ILE A 14 9.02 -2.71 10.72
N ILE A 15 8.35 -3.87 10.71
CA ILE A 15 8.96 -5.15 10.33
C ILE A 15 9.51 -5.08 8.89
N SER A 16 8.73 -4.53 7.96
CA SER A 16 9.12 -4.45 6.55
C SER A 16 10.32 -3.54 6.32
N ARG A 17 10.52 -2.50 7.13
CA ARG A 17 11.73 -1.65 7.04
C ARG A 17 13.02 -2.41 7.30
N PHE A 18 13.00 -3.38 8.22
CA PHE A 18 14.18 -4.21 8.51
C PHE A 18 14.43 -5.29 7.47
N THR A 19 13.40 -5.68 6.71
CA THR A 19 13.49 -6.79 5.75
C THR A 19 13.52 -6.33 4.29
N ALA A 20 13.06 -5.11 4.00
CA ALA A 20 12.92 -4.61 2.64
C ALA A 20 14.24 -4.57 1.87
N ASP A 21 15.32 -4.09 2.48
CA ASP A 21 16.63 -3.99 1.84
C ASP A 21 17.15 -5.39 1.48
N ALA A 22 17.10 -6.33 2.42
CA ALA A 22 17.53 -7.71 2.17
C ALA A 22 16.69 -8.42 1.10
N LEU A 23 15.38 -8.12 1.03
CA LEU A 23 14.50 -8.63 -0.02
C LEU A 23 14.82 -8.00 -1.38
N MET A 24 15.07 -6.70 -1.44
CA MET A 24 15.44 -6.01 -2.67
C MET A 24 16.82 -6.46 -3.18
N ASP A 25 17.78 -6.69 -2.30
CA ASP A 25 19.10 -7.20 -2.67
C ASP A 25 19.01 -8.63 -3.22
N ARG A 26 18.15 -9.47 -2.64
CA ARG A 26 18.02 -10.88 -3.03
C ARG A 26 17.17 -11.11 -4.29
N PHE A 27 16.06 -10.38 -4.43
CA PHE A 27 15.05 -10.63 -5.46
C PHE A 27 14.96 -9.54 -6.53
N GLY A 28 15.62 -8.40 -6.30
CA GLY A 28 15.54 -7.20 -7.13
C GLY A 28 14.38 -6.28 -6.73
N ALA A 29 14.61 -4.97 -6.83
CA ALA A 29 13.63 -3.94 -6.41
C ALA A 29 12.32 -4.04 -7.21
N ALA A 30 12.40 -4.28 -8.53
CA ALA A 30 11.22 -4.38 -9.38
C ALA A 30 10.25 -5.50 -8.94
N LYS A 31 10.79 -6.68 -8.60
CA LYS A 31 9.96 -7.81 -8.14
C LYS A 31 9.37 -7.55 -6.77
N VAL A 32 10.16 -7.04 -5.83
CA VAL A 32 9.71 -6.76 -4.46
C VAL A 32 8.59 -5.73 -4.47
N VAL A 33 8.74 -4.64 -5.23
CA VAL A 33 7.71 -3.62 -5.39
C VAL A 33 6.47 -4.17 -6.08
N PHE A 34 6.64 -4.95 -7.14
CA PHE A 34 5.52 -5.54 -7.86
C PHE A 34 4.70 -6.48 -6.98
N TYR A 35 5.35 -7.49 -6.38
CA TYR A 35 4.63 -8.45 -5.54
C TYR A 35 4.09 -7.81 -4.26
N GLY A 36 4.86 -6.93 -3.61
CA GLY A 36 4.41 -6.19 -2.43
C GLY A 36 3.15 -5.37 -2.72
N GLY A 37 3.14 -4.64 -3.83
CA GLY A 37 1.99 -3.83 -4.22
C GLY A 37 0.78 -4.63 -4.64
N VAL A 38 0.97 -5.59 -5.55
CA VAL A 38 -0.16 -6.37 -6.10
C VAL A 38 -0.75 -7.28 -5.02
N VAL A 39 0.09 -8.03 -4.30
CA VAL A 39 -0.40 -8.94 -3.25
C VAL A 39 -0.93 -8.16 -2.05
N GLY A 40 -0.21 -7.12 -1.60
CA GLY A 40 -0.66 -6.27 -0.49
C GLY A 40 -2.00 -5.58 -0.79
N GLY A 41 -2.14 -4.99 -1.97
CA GLY A 41 -3.37 -4.34 -2.41
C GLY A 41 -4.52 -5.32 -2.66
N ALA A 42 -4.24 -6.51 -3.17
CA ALA A 42 -5.25 -7.57 -3.36
C ALA A 42 -5.78 -8.09 -2.01
N ILE A 43 -4.89 -8.37 -1.05
CA ILE A 43 -5.27 -8.81 0.30
C ILE A 43 -6.06 -7.71 1.01
N TRP A 44 -5.63 -6.44 0.91
CA TRP A 44 -6.37 -5.29 1.42
C TRP A 44 -7.80 -5.25 0.87
N SER A 45 -7.94 -5.26 -0.45
CA SER A 45 -9.25 -5.17 -1.11
C SER A 45 -10.14 -6.36 -0.79
N ALA A 46 -9.61 -7.58 -0.81
CA ALA A 46 -10.33 -8.79 -0.45
C ALA A 46 -10.79 -8.77 1.02
N SER A 47 -9.93 -8.31 1.93
CA SER A 47 -10.27 -8.20 3.36
C SER A 47 -11.47 -7.28 3.58
N ILE A 48 -11.54 -6.15 2.89
CA ILE A 48 -12.68 -5.22 3.00
C ILE A 48 -13.94 -5.84 2.41
N LEU A 49 -13.85 -6.44 1.21
CA LEU A 49 -15.01 -7.06 0.54
C LEU A 49 -15.63 -8.18 1.37
N ILE A 50 -14.82 -8.92 2.13
CA ILE A 50 -15.32 -10.02 2.97
C ILE A 50 -15.75 -9.53 4.35
N ALA A 51 -14.99 -8.61 4.95
CA ALA A 51 -15.24 -8.13 6.31
C ALA A 51 -16.51 -7.28 6.43
N VAL A 52 -16.83 -6.49 5.40
CA VAL A 52 -18.01 -5.59 5.45
C VAL A 52 -19.31 -6.36 5.57
N PRO A 53 -19.64 -7.36 4.73
CA PRO A 53 -20.84 -8.16 4.90
C PRO A 53 -20.89 -8.91 6.24
N LEU A 54 -19.74 -9.45 6.69
CA LEU A 54 -19.67 -10.16 7.97
C LEU A 54 -20.00 -9.24 9.15
N SER A 55 -19.54 -7.99 9.13
CA SER A 55 -19.78 -7.02 10.20
C SER A 55 -21.23 -6.53 10.28
N GLN A 56 -22.04 -6.77 9.24
CA GLN A 56 -23.47 -6.42 9.23
C GLN A 56 -24.35 -7.50 9.85
N THR A 57 -23.78 -8.67 10.13
CA THR A 57 -24.51 -9.75 10.81
C THR A 57 -24.46 -9.54 12.33
N ALA A 58 -25.57 -9.82 13.02
CA ALA A 58 -25.68 -9.68 14.48
C ALA A 58 -24.91 -10.78 15.26
N SER A 59 -23.94 -11.45 14.63
CA SER A 59 -23.15 -12.54 15.21
C SER A 59 -21.83 -12.01 15.76
N GLN A 60 -21.56 -12.27 17.03
CA GLN A 60 -20.29 -11.91 17.68
C GLN A 60 -19.09 -12.58 16.98
N THR A 61 -19.23 -13.83 16.56
CA THR A 61 -18.20 -14.58 15.83
C THR A 61 -17.86 -13.91 14.49
N ASN A 62 -18.88 -13.47 13.73
CA ASN A 62 -18.68 -12.80 12.45
C ASN A 62 -18.00 -11.43 12.63
N ASN A 63 -18.33 -10.72 13.70
CA ASN A 63 -17.67 -9.45 14.03
C ASN A 63 -16.19 -9.65 14.37
N LEU A 64 -15.84 -10.73 15.08
CA LEU A 64 -14.44 -11.07 15.37
C LEU A 64 -13.69 -11.46 14.09
N LEU A 65 -14.30 -12.26 13.22
CA LEU A 65 -13.73 -12.63 11.93
C LEU A 65 -13.50 -11.40 11.04
N ALA A 66 -14.47 -10.49 10.96
CA ALA A 66 -14.34 -9.24 10.23
C ALA A 66 -13.16 -8.40 10.77
N LEU A 67 -13.01 -8.32 12.11
CA LEU A 67 -11.89 -7.63 12.74
C LEU A 67 -10.55 -8.24 12.34
N VAL A 68 -10.42 -9.56 12.39
CA VAL A 68 -9.19 -10.28 12.01
C VAL A 68 -8.85 -10.03 10.54
N LEU A 69 -9.84 -10.15 9.65
CA LEU A 69 -9.66 -9.90 8.21
C LEU A 69 -9.17 -8.48 7.92
N ILE A 70 -9.78 -7.47 8.54
CA ILE A 70 -9.34 -6.08 8.40
C ILE A 70 -7.90 -5.91 8.86
N ASN A 71 -7.52 -6.49 10.01
CA ASN A 71 -6.15 -6.41 10.51
C ASN A 71 -5.15 -7.09 9.55
N ILE A 72 -5.51 -8.21 8.94
CA ILE A 72 -4.69 -8.88 7.90
C ILE A 72 -4.54 -7.98 6.68
N GLY A 73 -5.61 -7.36 6.21
CA GLY A 73 -5.57 -6.42 5.07
C GLY A 73 -4.64 -5.24 5.32
N PHE A 74 -4.78 -4.59 6.47
CA PHE A 74 -3.93 -3.47 6.87
C PHE A 74 -2.46 -3.88 7.04
N PHE A 75 -2.20 -5.05 7.62
CA PHE A 75 -0.86 -5.60 7.74
C PHE A 75 -0.22 -5.85 6.37
N ALA A 76 -0.94 -6.49 5.46
CA ALA A 76 -0.45 -6.77 4.11
C ALA A 76 -0.17 -5.50 3.30
N ALA A 77 -1.05 -4.49 3.39
CA ALA A 77 -0.83 -3.20 2.74
C ALA A 77 0.39 -2.46 3.31
N GLY A 78 0.56 -2.44 4.64
CA GLY A 78 1.72 -1.83 5.28
C GLY A 78 3.03 -2.49 4.85
N ALA A 79 3.06 -3.83 4.77
CA ALA A 79 4.22 -4.56 4.28
C ALA A 79 4.52 -4.26 2.80
N GLY A 80 3.51 -4.13 1.97
CA GLY A 80 3.65 -3.88 0.54
C GLY A 80 4.12 -2.46 0.18
N ILE A 81 3.74 -1.45 0.97
CA ILE A 81 4.04 -0.05 0.65
C ILE A 81 5.48 0.36 1.00
N VAL A 82 6.06 -0.25 2.04
CA VAL A 82 7.38 0.18 2.58
C VAL A 82 8.50 0.15 1.55
N PRO A 83 8.70 -0.91 0.75
CA PRO A 83 9.80 -0.94 -0.22
C PRO A 83 9.60 0.00 -1.41
N MET A 84 8.38 0.50 -1.64
CA MET A 84 8.07 1.28 -2.84
C MET A 84 8.78 2.62 -2.90
N PHE A 85 8.72 3.40 -1.82
CA PHE A 85 9.27 4.75 -1.82
C PHE A 85 10.79 4.77 -2.08
N PRO A 86 11.63 4.01 -1.34
CA PRO A 86 13.06 3.97 -1.63
C PRO A 86 13.35 3.40 -3.03
N ALA A 87 12.62 2.36 -3.48
CA ALA A 87 12.81 1.79 -4.80
C ALA A 87 12.51 2.80 -5.93
N PHE A 88 11.43 3.56 -5.83
CA PHE A 88 11.10 4.59 -6.81
C PHE A 88 12.09 5.76 -6.79
N ILE A 89 12.60 6.19 -5.63
CA ILE A 89 13.65 7.22 -5.54
C ILE A 89 14.91 6.75 -6.25
N VAL A 90 15.39 5.55 -5.95
CA VAL A 90 16.57 4.98 -6.60
C VAL A 90 16.36 4.81 -8.10
N GLY A 91 15.17 4.33 -8.51
CA GLY A 91 14.80 4.24 -9.92
C GLY A 91 14.83 5.59 -10.65
N ALA A 92 14.26 6.62 -10.03
CA ALA A 92 14.24 7.97 -10.58
C ALA A 92 15.64 8.60 -10.72
N ALA A 93 16.55 8.28 -9.80
CA ALA A 93 17.94 8.72 -9.86
C ALA A 93 18.74 8.10 -11.03
N LYS A 94 18.26 6.95 -11.54
CA LYS A 94 18.94 6.20 -12.62
C LYS A 94 18.35 6.45 -14.02
N VAL A 95 17.43 7.40 -14.18
CA VAL A 95 16.81 7.68 -15.49
C VAL A 95 17.83 8.28 -16.43
N PRO A 96 18.10 7.67 -17.61
CA PRO A 96 19.08 8.20 -18.56
C PRO A 96 18.70 9.61 -19.06
N GLY A 97 19.70 10.47 -19.20
CA GLY A 97 19.51 11.83 -19.71
C GLY A 97 18.91 12.84 -18.72
N ILE A 98 18.67 12.43 -17.47
CA ILE A 98 18.16 13.29 -16.41
C ILE A 98 19.16 13.28 -15.24
N PRO A 99 19.59 14.47 -14.74
CA PRO A 99 20.40 14.52 -13.52
C PRO A 99 19.67 13.81 -12.35
N ALA A 100 20.40 13.02 -11.57
CA ALA A 100 19.81 12.24 -10.45
C ALA A 100 19.02 13.13 -9.47
N SER A 101 19.55 14.33 -9.17
CA SER A 101 18.87 15.31 -8.31
C SER A 101 17.48 15.71 -8.83
N LEU A 102 17.36 15.88 -10.14
CA LEU A 102 16.11 16.26 -10.78
C LEU A 102 15.12 15.07 -10.79
N GLY A 103 15.60 13.85 -11.03
CA GLY A 103 14.79 12.63 -10.96
C GLY A 103 14.21 12.45 -9.55
N ILE A 104 15.06 12.55 -8.53
CA ILE A 104 14.64 12.45 -7.11
C ILE A 104 13.64 13.57 -6.76
N ALA A 105 13.92 14.81 -7.17
CA ALA A 105 13.02 15.94 -6.88
C ALA A 105 11.62 15.72 -7.47
N ARG A 106 11.51 15.21 -8.70
CA ARG A 106 10.21 14.92 -9.36
C ARG A 106 9.42 13.87 -8.60
N ILE A 107 10.04 12.75 -8.22
CA ILE A 107 9.38 11.70 -7.43
C ILE A 107 8.95 12.24 -6.06
N SER A 108 9.78 13.04 -5.41
CA SER A 108 9.44 13.63 -4.11
C SER A 108 8.22 14.54 -4.18
N VAL A 109 8.13 15.40 -5.20
CA VAL A 109 6.96 16.27 -5.42
C VAL A 109 5.69 15.45 -5.67
N ILE A 110 5.77 14.42 -6.53
CA ILE A 110 4.62 13.53 -6.80
C ILE A 110 4.20 12.80 -5.51
N SER A 111 5.16 12.32 -4.71
CA SER A 111 4.87 11.63 -3.46
C SER A 111 4.20 12.53 -2.42
N ILE A 112 4.67 13.78 -2.29
CA ILE A 112 4.06 14.77 -1.40
C ILE A 112 2.64 15.10 -1.86
N ALA A 113 2.44 15.33 -3.17
CA ALA A 113 1.11 15.56 -3.72
C ALA A 113 0.17 14.39 -3.44
N GLY A 114 0.64 13.15 -3.64
CA GLY A 114 -0.11 11.94 -3.32
C GLY A 114 -0.45 11.80 -1.85
N TYR A 115 0.45 12.21 -0.96
CA TYR A 115 0.20 12.20 0.48
C TYR A 115 -0.95 13.14 0.90
N PHE A 116 -1.05 14.32 0.28
CA PHE A 116 -2.16 15.25 0.54
C PHE A 116 -3.44 14.86 -0.19
N LEU A 117 -3.34 14.43 -1.43
CA LEU A 117 -4.51 14.08 -2.25
C LEU A 117 -5.14 12.74 -1.83
N GLY A 118 -4.36 11.80 -1.33
CA GLY A 118 -4.85 10.46 -0.95
C GLY A 118 -6.00 10.50 0.04
N PRO A 119 -5.84 11.10 1.23
CA PRO A 119 -6.92 11.24 2.20
C PRO A 119 -8.11 12.05 1.67
N THR A 120 -7.84 13.12 0.91
CA THR A 120 -8.88 13.97 0.31
C THR A 120 -9.74 13.18 -0.67
N VAL A 121 -9.13 12.42 -1.57
CA VAL A 121 -9.86 11.57 -2.54
C VAL A 121 -10.63 10.47 -1.81
N THR A 122 -10.03 9.83 -0.82
CA THR A 122 -10.71 8.80 -0.01
C THR A 122 -11.92 9.39 0.73
N GLY A 123 -11.77 10.58 1.32
CA GLY A 123 -12.87 11.30 1.97
C GLY A 123 -14.01 11.63 1.00
N LEU A 124 -13.68 12.18 -0.16
CA LEU A 124 -14.66 12.50 -1.20
C LEU A 124 -15.43 11.26 -1.69
N ILE A 125 -14.73 10.16 -1.94
CA ILE A 125 -15.38 8.90 -2.32
C ILE A 125 -16.32 8.42 -1.21
N SER A 126 -15.89 8.56 0.05
CA SER A 126 -16.70 8.16 1.21
C SER A 126 -18.00 8.98 1.34
N GLU A 127 -17.93 10.29 1.05
CA GLU A 127 -19.11 11.17 1.06
C GLU A 127 -20.08 10.85 -0.09
N LEU A 128 -19.54 10.58 -1.28
CA LEU A 128 -20.34 10.30 -2.46
C LEU A 128 -20.92 8.88 -2.52
N THR A 129 -20.35 7.95 -1.75
CA THR A 129 -20.74 6.55 -1.78
C THR A 129 -20.92 5.98 -0.37
N ASN A 130 -19.90 5.37 0.16
CA ASN A 130 -19.81 4.86 1.52
C ASN A 130 -18.35 4.57 1.89
N LEU A 131 -18.08 4.45 3.19
CA LEU A 131 -16.74 4.23 3.72
C LEU A 131 -16.07 2.93 3.19
N PRO A 132 -16.75 1.76 3.12
CA PRO A 132 -16.16 0.57 2.53
C PRO A 132 -15.69 0.76 1.08
N THR A 133 -16.48 1.41 0.25
CA THR A 133 -16.10 1.70 -1.16
C THR A 133 -14.89 2.63 -1.21
N ALA A 134 -14.84 3.65 -0.35
CA ALA A 134 -13.70 4.56 -0.27
C ALA A 134 -12.39 3.84 0.09
N PHE A 135 -12.45 2.85 0.97
CA PHE A 135 -11.28 2.04 1.33
C PHE A 135 -10.79 1.08 0.23
N MET A 136 -11.55 0.87 -0.85
CA MET A 136 -11.06 0.15 -2.03
C MET A 136 -10.02 0.98 -2.80
N TYR A 137 -10.12 2.32 -2.78
CA TYR A 137 -9.21 3.22 -3.49
C TYR A 137 -7.72 3.03 -3.09
N PRO A 138 -7.33 3.05 -1.81
CA PRO A 138 -5.95 2.79 -1.42
C PRO A 138 -5.43 1.42 -1.86
N GLY A 139 -6.26 0.38 -1.80
CA GLY A 139 -5.90 -0.96 -2.26
C GLY A 139 -5.61 -1.00 -3.77
N LEU A 140 -6.48 -0.38 -4.57
CA LEU A 140 -6.28 -0.25 -6.02
C LEU A 140 -5.06 0.60 -6.35
N ALA A 141 -4.85 1.71 -5.66
CA ALA A 141 -3.67 2.55 -5.82
C ALA A 141 -2.37 1.77 -5.53
N LEU A 142 -2.38 0.92 -4.50
CA LEU A 142 -1.25 0.06 -4.14
C LEU A 142 -0.96 -0.98 -5.24
N ILE A 143 -2.00 -1.58 -5.84
CA ILE A 143 -1.86 -2.50 -6.97
C ILE A 143 -1.26 -1.78 -8.18
N VAL A 144 -1.78 -0.59 -8.52
CA VAL A 144 -1.28 0.21 -9.65
C VAL A 144 0.19 0.60 -9.43
N ALA A 145 0.55 1.04 -8.22
CA ALA A 145 1.93 1.33 -7.86
C ALA A 145 2.83 0.09 -7.98
N GLY A 146 2.35 -1.08 -7.54
CA GLY A 146 3.05 -2.34 -7.71
C GLY A 146 3.30 -2.70 -9.18
N ILE A 147 2.30 -2.53 -10.03
CA ILE A 147 2.42 -2.76 -11.48
C ILE A 147 3.42 -1.78 -12.11
N ALA A 148 3.37 -0.49 -11.73
CA ALA A 148 4.33 0.51 -12.16
C ALA A 148 5.77 0.15 -11.77
N GLY A 149 5.95 -0.52 -10.63
CA GLY A 149 7.24 -1.02 -10.16
C GLY A 149 7.96 -1.97 -11.12
N ARG A 150 7.24 -2.62 -12.07
CA ARG A 150 7.87 -3.41 -13.14
C ARG A 150 8.79 -2.61 -14.04
N GLY A 151 8.59 -1.29 -14.13
CA GLY A 151 9.45 -0.38 -14.89
C GLY A 151 10.77 -0.06 -14.20
N LEU A 152 10.96 -0.45 -12.94
CA LEU A 152 12.22 -0.27 -12.23
C LEU A 152 13.30 -1.17 -12.85
N ARG A 153 14.45 -0.59 -13.13
CA ARG A 153 15.61 -1.34 -13.65
C ARG A 153 16.45 -1.81 -12.47
N ASP A 154 16.66 -3.11 -12.35
CA ASP A 154 17.48 -3.74 -11.30
C ASP A 154 19.00 -3.62 -11.54
N LYS A 155 19.45 -2.72 -12.46
CA LYS A 155 20.89 -2.52 -12.76
C LYS A 155 21.35 -1.13 -12.38
#